data_11d972e87b401da292bbcdbad52d3c4f
#
_entry.id   11d972e87b401da292bbcdbad52d3c4f
#
_cell.length_a   1.000
_cell.length_b   1.000
_cell.length_c   1.000
_cell.angle_alpha   90.00
_cell.angle_beta   90.00
_cell.angle_gamma   90.00
#
_symmetry.space_group_name_H-M   'P 1'
#
loop_
_entity.id
_entity.type
_entity.pdbx_description
1 polymer ?
#
loop_
_entity_poly.entity_id
_entity_poly.type
_entity_poly.pdbx_seq_one_letter_code
_entity_poly.pdbx_strand_id
1 'polypeptide(L)'
;MRYLYGDTSIWNRLCDQDADPNELCSALALRDLGFAIGYNVLYEMAKSFFTGTEQVTERGRKLLNYMKHYLSLHVPIVKENWALLVEEALDVTGTAKMESCFRNSSQYEDVIKEIDKLLRGEIAREVVEFFAGRKSLVRTSRDALKDQLDARPGVKTILGSASEEAIADLLRTDIIVGRTMLLGHLRREFPKNSPESLAVVAKLLLQSPKYRASRAMTRADLYLAWRCATRGSIRADLPDDTFHVVSASYCDVFVTTEADQADIALHAVEGIETLVFNQDENISDGLLNSIQTGSAVQSGL
;
A
#
# COMPACT_ATOMS: atom_id res chain seq x y z
N MET A 1 -4.53 4.07 20.19
CA MET A 1 -3.29 3.42 19.66
C MET A 1 -3.08 3.88 18.23
N ARG A 2 -1.92 4.44 17.92
CA ARG A 2 -1.46 4.80 16.58
C ARG A 2 -0.85 3.55 15.90
N TYR A 3 -0.95 3.46 14.57
CA TYR A 3 -0.44 2.32 13.85
C TYR A 3 0.70 2.67 12.91
N LEU A 4 1.71 1.79 12.90
CA LEU A 4 2.87 1.82 12.05
C LEU A 4 2.73 0.75 10.97
N TYR A 5 2.78 1.15 9.71
CA TYR A 5 2.75 0.27 8.55
C TYR A 5 4.16 0.15 7.95
N GLY A 6 4.73 -1.04 7.98
CA GLY A 6 5.96 -1.36 7.27
C GLY A 6 5.66 -1.95 5.89
N ASP A 7 6.38 -1.53 4.88
CA ASP A 7 6.36 -2.21 3.58
C ASP A 7 7.10 -3.57 3.63
N THR A 8 7.12 -4.30 2.55
CA THR A 8 7.77 -5.62 2.48
C THR A 8 9.27 -5.55 2.77
N SER A 9 9.93 -4.45 2.42
CA SER A 9 11.37 -4.27 2.65
C SER A 9 11.71 -4.22 4.14
N ILE A 10 10.89 -3.56 4.93
CA ILE A 10 11.03 -3.48 6.39
C ILE A 10 10.89 -4.85 7.04
N TRP A 11 9.86 -5.60 6.69
CA TRP A 11 9.63 -6.93 7.23
C TRP A 11 10.74 -7.93 6.86
N ASN A 12 11.24 -7.82 5.62
CA ASN A 12 12.40 -8.59 5.19
C ASN A 12 13.61 -8.32 6.08
N ARG A 13 13.90 -7.06 6.35
CA ARG A 13 15.06 -6.67 7.16
C ARG A 13 14.91 -7.01 8.64
N LEU A 14 13.73 -6.82 9.23
CA LEU A 14 13.45 -7.25 10.59
C LEU A 14 13.71 -8.76 10.74
N CYS A 15 13.26 -9.56 9.77
CA CYS A 15 13.51 -10.99 9.73
C CYS A 15 15.01 -11.35 9.54
N ASP A 16 15.75 -10.56 8.75
CA ASP A 16 17.19 -10.77 8.52
C ASP A 16 18.05 -10.38 9.72
N GLN A 17 17.59 -9.41 10.48
CA GLN A 17 18.20 -8.94 11.71
C GLN A 17 17.80 -9.79 12.92
N ASP A 18 17.00 -10.85 12.70
CA ASP A 18 16.46 -11.73 13.75
C ASP A 18 15.80 -10.94 14.90
N ALA A 19 15.11 -9.82 14.56
CA ALA A 19 14.42 -8.97 15.52
C ALA A 19 13.32 -9.75 16.25
N ASP A 20 13.29 -9.69 17.59
CA ASP A 20 12.25 -10.38 18.36
C ASP A 20 10.90 -9.66 18.26
N PRO A 21 9.86 -10.31 17.70
CA PRO A 21 8.54 -9.73 17.58
C PRO A 21 7.92 -9.32 18.93
N ASN A 22 8.16 -10.08 20.00
CA ASN A 22 7.61 -9.76 21.33
C ASN A 22 8.25 -8.50 21.91
N GLU A 23 9.55 -8.39 21.84
CA GLU A 23 10.29 -7.23 22.34
C GLU A 23 9.87 -5.98 21.57
N LEU A 24 9.82 -6.08 20.24
CA LEU A 24 9.49 -4.93 19.38
C LEU A 24 8.04 -4.49 19.56
N CYS A 25 7.08 -5.41 19.58
CA CYS A 25 5.67 -5.08 19.83
C CYS A 25 5.47 -4.48 21.23
N SER A 26 6.14 -5.02 22.25
CA SER A 26 6.07 -4.49 23.62
C SER A 26 6.65 -3.09 23.73
N ALA A 27 7.79 -2.85 23.10
CA ALA A 27 8.44 -1.54 23.10
C ALA A 27 7.64 -0.47 22.35
N LEU A 28 6.95 -0.84 21.28
CA LEU A 28 6.02 0.04 20.55
C LEU A 28 4.77 0.34 21.41
N ALA A 29 4.20 -0.68 22.05
CA ALA A 29 3.00 -0.53 22.88
C ALA A 29 3.23 0.43 24.05
N LEU A 30 4.43 0.46 24.65
CA LEU A 30 4.80 1.42 25.69
C LEU A 30 4.76 2.88 25.19
N ARG A 31 4.69 3.10 23.88
CA ARG A 31 4.65 4.42 23.22
C ARG A 31 3.30 4.71 22.53
N ASP A 32 2.28 3.94 22.88
CA ASP A 32 0.95 3.97 22.27
C ASP A 32 0.98 3.74 20.74
N LEU A 33 1.95 2.94 20.27
CA LEU A 33 2.12 2.51 18.89
C LEU A 33 1.93 1.01 18.77
N GLY A 34 1.47 0.56 17.60
CA GLY A 34 1.41 -0.84 17.25
C GLY A 34 1.74 -1.03 15.78
N PHE A 35 2.21 -2.21 15.41
CA PHE A 35 2.31 -2.56 14.00
C PHE A 35 0.94 -2.79 13.39
N ALA A 36 0.85 -2.52 12.08
CA ALA A 36 -0.19 -3.03 11.21
C ALA A 36 0.45 -3.71 10.01
N ILE A 37 0.03 -4.92 9.69
CA ILE A 37 0.55 -5.71 8.58
C ILE A 37 -0.37 -5.49 7.39
N GLY A 38 0.17 -5.02 6.25
CA GLY A 38 -0.58 -4.95 5.01
C GLY A 38 -0.85 -6.34 4.45
N TYR A 39 -2.06 -6.60 3.96
CA TYR A 39 -2.30 -7.84 3.23
C TYR A 39 -1.38 -7.99 2.01
N ASN A 40 -1.02 -6.86 1.38
CA ASN A 40 -0.05 -6.84 0.28
C ASN A 40 1.33 -7.36 0.70
N VAL A 41 1.78 -7.08 1.93
CA VAL A 41 3.04 -7.61 2.48
C VAL A 41 3.00 -9.14 2.52
N LEU A 42 1.94 -9.71 3.09
CA LEU A 42 1.76 -11.17 3.16
C LEU A 42 1.70 -11.79 1.76
N TYR A 43 1.02 -11.10 0.84
CA TYR A 43 0.93 -11.48 -0.56
C TYR A 43 2.32 -11.54 -1.23
N GLU A 44 3.15 -10.51 -1.07
CA GLU A 44 4.48 -10.46 -1.67
C GLU A 44 5.41 -11.53 -1.11
N MET A 45 5.35 -11.79 0.19
CA MET A 45 6.10 -12.89 0.81
C MET A 45 5.66 -14.25 0.28
N ALA A 46 4.35 -14.46 0.11
CA ALA A 46 3.81 -15.68 -0.47
C ALA A 46 4.20 -15.87 -1.95
N LYS A 47 4.42 -14.78 -2.70
CA LYS A 47 4.77 -14.82 -4.13
C LYS A 47 6.00 -15.68 -4.44
N SER A 48 6.96 -15.76 -3.52
CA SER A 48 8.16 -16.58 -3.65
C SER A 48 7.86 -18.07 -3.83
N PHE A 49 6.76 -18.58 -3.29
CA PHE A 49 6.33 -19.98 -3.43
C PHE A 49 5.85 -20.32 -4.85
N PHE A 50 5.48 -19.31 -5.64
CA PHE A 50 4.87 -19.51 -6.96
C PHE A 50 5.79 -19.14 -8.13
N THR A 51 6.84 -18.38 -7.86
CA THR A 51 7.67 -17.79 -8.93
C THR A 51 9.15 -18.05 -8.74
N GLY A 52 9.54 -18.67 -7.62
CA GLY A 52 10.93 -18.75 -7.18
C GLY A 52 11.62 -20.07 -7.47
N THR A 53 12.95 -20.03 -7.36
CA THR A 53 13.82 -21.20 -7.20
C THR A 53 13.63 -21.77 -5.78
N GLU A 54 14.23 -22.93 -5.49
CA GLU A 54 14.20 -23.54 -4.15
C GLU A 54 14.69 -22.58 -3.05
N GLN A 55 15.79 -21.85 -3.31
CA GLN A 55 16.33 -20.85 -2.37
C GLN A 55 15.36 -19.70 -2.08
N VAL A 56 14.67 -19.22 -3.11
CA VAL A 56 13.64 -18.16 -2.96
C VAL A 56 12.45 -18.67 -2.16
N THR A 57 12.07 -19.93 -2.38
CA THR A 57 10.99 -20.58 -1.62
C THR A 57 11.36 -20.76 -0.15
N GLU A 58 12.61 -21.15 0.16
CA GLU A 58 13.12 -21.25 1.53
C GLU A 58 13.11 -19.89 2.22
N ARG A 59 13.57 -18.85 1.52
CA ARG A 59 13.48 -17.47 2.00
C ARG A 59 12.04 -17.06 2.30
N GLY A 60 11.11 -17.37 1.40
CA GLY A 60 9.69 -17.12 1.60
C GLY A 60 9.13 -17.84 2.82
N ARG A 61 9.56 -19.08 3.08
CA ARG A 61 9.19 -19.81 4.30
C ARG A 61 9.71 -19.15 5.57
N LYS A 62 10.99 -18.71 5.60
CA LYS A 62 11.54 -17.96 6.73
C LYS A 62 10.71 -16.73 7.04
N LEU A 63 10.40 -15.93 6.00
CA LEU A 63 9.62 -14.71 6.11
C LEU A 63 8.18 -14.97 6.59
N LEU A 64 7.47 -15.93 6.01
CA LEU A 64 6.10 -16.25 6.44
C LEU A 64 6.03 -16.80 7.86
N ASN A 65 7.02 -17.62 8.30
CA ASN A 65 7.11 -18.04 9.68
C ASN A 65 7.36 -16.86 10.63
N TYR A 66 8.20 -15.92 10.22
CA TYR A 66 8.47 -14.70 10.98
C TYR A 66 7.18 -13.85 11.10
N MET A 67 6.46 -13.63 10.02
CA MET A 67 5.17 -12.92 10.02
C MET A 67 4.12 -13.64 10.86
N LYS A 68 4.08 -14.97 10.81
CA LYS A 68 3.17 -15.76 11.64
C LYS A 68 3.37 -15.51 13.13
N HIS A 69 4.60 -15.24 13.56
CA HIS A 69 4.86 -14.85 14.94
C HIS A 69 4.16 -13.52 15.30
N TYR A 70 4.26 -12.48 14.47
CA TYR A 70 3.50 -11.24 14.68
C TYR A 70 1.99 -11.48 14.67
N LEU A 71 1.50 -12.34 13.78
CA LEU A 71 0.08 -12.69 13.75
C LEU A 71 -0.35 -13.42 15.03
N SER A 72 0.50 -14.24 15.64
CA SER A 72 0.20 -14.85 16.96
C SER A 72 0.10 -13.84 18.10
N LEU A 73 0.68 -12.65 17.93
CA LEU A 73 0.56 -11.52 18.84
C LEU A 73 -0.65 -10.61 18.52
N HIS A 74 -1.54 -11.07 17.64
CA HIS A 74 -2.74 -10.34 17.20
C HIS A 74 -2.45 -8.97 16.55
N VAL A 75 -1.30 -8.81 15.90
CA VAL A 75 -1.02 -7.62 15.09
C VAL A 75 -2.07 -7.51 13.98
N PRO A 76 -2.79 -6.38 13.87
CA PRO A 76 -3.90 -6.26 12.93
C PRO A 76 -3.45 -6.31 11.47
N ILE A 77 -4.29 -6.87 10.60
CA ILE A 77 -4.06 -6.94 9.16
C ILE A 77 -4.92 -5.89 8.47
N VAL A 78 -4.28 -4.96 7.77
CA VAL A 78 -4.97 -3.99 6.90
C VAL A 78 -5.53 -4.73 5.68
N LYS A 79 -6.78 -4.45 5.34
CA LYS A 79 -7.47 -5.02 4.18
C LYS A 79 -6.75 -4.65 2.87
N GLU A 80 -7.05 -5.39 1.84
CA GLU A 80 -6.58 -5.10 0.48
C GLU A 80 -7.13 -3.78 -0.04
N ASN A 81 -6.37 -3.10 -0.89
CA ASN A 81 -6.74 -1.80 -1.42
C ASN A 81 -8.09 -1.79 -2.14
N TRP A 82 -8.36 -2.84 -2.93
CA TRP A 82 -9.66 -2.98 -3.61
C TRP A 82 -10.80 -3.20 -2.62
N ALA A 83 -10.59 -3.95 -1.54
CA ALA A 83 -11.60 -4.17 -0.50
C ALA A 83 -11.89 -2.86 0.24
N LEU A 84 -10.85 -2.07 0.57
CA LEU A 84 -11.00 -0.75 1.17
C LEU A 84 -11.80 0.18 0.25
N LEU A 85 -11.48 0.23 -1.05
CA LEU A 85 -12.18 1.05 -2.02
C LEU A 85 -13.67 0.66 -2.15
N VAL A 86 -13.96 -0.65 -2.20
CA VAL A 86 -15.33 -1.15 -2.28
C VAL A 86 -16.11 -0.81 -1.00
N GLU A 87 -15.53 -1.04 0.17
CA GLU A 87 -16.18 -0.72 1.45
C GLU A 87 -16.42 0.79 1.62
N GLU A 88 -15.46 1.63 1.24
CA GLU A 88 -15.65 3.09 1.22
C GLU A 88 -16.78 3.51 0.27
N ALA A 89 -16.86 2.90 -0.92
CA ALA A 89 -17.91 3.20 -1.89
C ALA A 89 -19.30 2.74 -1.40
N LEU A 90 -19.39 1.61 -0.72
CA LEU A 90 -20.65 1.13 -0.12
C LEU A 90 -21.06 2.00 1.10
N ASP A 91 -20.08 2.44 1.89
CA ASP A 91 -20.34 3.31 3.05
C ASP A 91 -20.82 4.71 2.61
N VAL A 92 -20.21 5.31 1.61
CA VAL A 92 -20.60 6.64 1.11
C VAL A 92 -21.98 6.65 0.47
N THR A 93 -22.40 5.51 -0.10
CA THR A 93 -23.77 5.34 -0.66
C THR A 93 -24.79 4.92 0.39
N GLY A 94 -24.38 4.66 1.64
CA GLY A 94 -25.23 4.15 2.69
C GLY A 94 -25.70 2.70 2.50
N THR A 95 -25.08 1.96 1.56
CA THR A 95 -25.43 0.56 1.27
C THR A 95 -24.90 -0.38 2.36
N ALA A 96 -23.68 -0.15 2.83
CA ALA A 96 -23.09 -0.86 3.95
C ALA A 96 -22.10 0.03 4.68
N LYS A 97 -22.07 -0.03 6.01
CA LYS A 97 -21.14 0.78 6.82
C LYS A 97 -19.75 0.14 6.82
N MET A 98 -18.73 0.92 6.53
CA MET A 98 -17.34 0.51 6.77
C MET A 98 -17.05 0.56 8.28
N GLU A 99 -16.88 -0.60 8.90
CA GLU A 99 -16.62 -0.69 10.34
C GLU A 99 -15.16 -0.49 10.70
N SER A 100 -14.24 -1.04 9.90
CA SER A 100 -12.79 -0.98 10.14
C SER A 100 -11.99 -1.16 8.85
N CYS A 101 -10.82 -0.54 8.79
CA CYS A 101 -9.81 -0.81 7.76
C CYS A 101 -9.07 -2.14 7.98
N PHE A 102 -9.19 -2.72 9.17
CA PHE A 102 -8.57 -4.01 9.49
C PHE A 102 -9.51 -5.17 9.21
N ARG A 103 -8.92 -6.34 8.95
CA ARG A 103 -9.65 -7.59 8.83
C ARG A 103 -10.31 -7.95 10.16
N ASN A 104 -11.54 -8.46 10.11
CA ASN A 104 -12.22 -8.98 11.29
C ASN A 104 -11.62 -10.32 11.73
N SER A 105 -12.04 -10.83 12.89
CA SER A 105 -11.49 -12.07 13.48
C SER A 105 -11.59 -13.28 12.55
N SER A 106 -12.70 -13.47 11.84
CA SER A 106 -12.86 -14.56 10.91
C SER A 106 -11.91 -14.45 9.71
N GLN A 107 -11.82 -13.28 9.10
CA GLN A 107 -10.89 -13.00 8.00
C GLN A 107 -9.43 -13.14 8.43
N TYR A 108 -9.13 -12.81 9.68
CA TYR A 108 -7.79 -12.95 10.27
C TYR A 108 -7.40 -14.44 10.41
N GLU A 109 -8.30 -15.26 10.96
CA GLU A 109 -8.09 -16.70 11.06
C GLU A 109 -7.92 -17.37 9.69
N ASP A 110 -8.64 -16.91 8.68
CA ASP A 110 -8.50 -17.44 7.32
C ASP A 110 -7.12 -17.14 6.73
N VAL A 111 -6.56 -15.95 6.99
CA VAL A 111 -5.18 -15.62 6.58
C VAL A 111 -4.17 -16.55 7.25
N ILE A 112 -4.32 -16.83 8.55
CA ILE A 112 -3.42 -17.76 9.25
C ILE A 112 -3.52 -19.16 8.64
N LYS A 113 -4.72 -19.66 8.37
CA LYS A 113 -4.93 -20.97 7.73
C LYS A 113 -4.28 -21.05 6.35
N GLU A 114 -4.38 -19.99 5.55
CA GLU A 114 -3.74 -19.95 4.22
C GLU A 114 -2.20 -19.92 4.33
N ILE A 115 -1.64 -19.16 5.26
CA ILE A 115 -0.20 -19.19 5.53
C ILE A 115 0.24 -20.60 5.95
N ASP A 116 -0.50 -21.27 6.81
CA ASP A 116 -0.21 -22.63 7.24
C ASP A 116 -0.24 -23.65 6.09
N LYS A 117 -1.19 -23.53 5.16
CA LYS A 117 -1.23 -24.34 3.93
C LYS A 117 0.01 -24.09 3.06
N LEU A 118 0.38 -22.84 2.84
CA LEU A 118 1.57 -22.50 2.08
C LEU A 118 2.84 -23.09 2.71
N LEU A 119 3.00 -22.97 4.02
CA LEU A 119 4.15 -23.51 4.75
C LEU A 119 4.23 -25.04 4.67
N ARG A 120 3.10 -25.75 4.56
CA ARG A 120 3.04 -27.21 4.32
C ARG A 120 3.23 -27.61 2.87
N GLY A 121 3.30 -26.62 1.95
CA GLY A 121 3.38 -26.89 0.51
C GLY A 121 2.03 -27.26 -0.14
N GLU A 122 0.92 -27.01 0.55
CA GLU A 122 -0.43 -27.22 0.06
C GLU A 122 -0.86 -25.98 -0.77
N ILE A 123 -0.46 -25.95 -2.05
CA ILE A 123 -0.70 -24.79 -2.91
C ILE A 123 -1.80 -25.11 -3.90
N ALA A 124 -2.93 -24.44 -3.80
CA ALA A 124 -4.01 -24.57 -4.76
C ALA A 124 -3.62 -23.95 -6.12
N ARG A 125 -4.03 -24.62 -7.21
CA ARG A 125 -3.73 -24.18 -8.58
C ARG A 125 -4.27 -22.77 -8.86
N GLU A 126 -5.45 -22.46 -8.37
CA GLU A 126 -6.12 -21.16 -8.52
C GLU A 126 -5.29 -20.02 -7.91
N VAL A 127 -4.60 -20.30 -6.82
CA VAL A 127 -3.69 -19.34 -6.17
C VAL A 127 -2.48 -19.07 -7.04
N VAL A 128 -1.89 -20.11 -7.65
CA VAL A 128 -0.77 -19.97 -8.61
C VAL A 128 -1.18 -19.11 -9.81
N GLU A 129 -2.37 -19.40 -10.38
CA GLU A 129 -2.90 -18.67 -11.54
C GLU A 129 -3.19 -17.20 -11.20
N PHE A 130 -3.71 -16.93 -10.00
CA PHE A 130 -3.92 -15.56 -9.50
C PHE A 130 -2.61 -14.78 -9.42
N PHE A 131 -1.56 -15.37 -8.83
CA PHE A 131 -0.24 -14.72 -8.74
C PHE A 131 0.40 -14.48 -10.12
N ALA A 132 0.28 -15.42 -11.03
CA ALA A 132 0.77 -15.27 -12.40
C ALA A 132 0.04 -14.13 -13.12
N GLY A 133 -1.29 -14.04 -12.96
CA GLY A 133 -2.12 -12.99 -13.54
C GLY A 133 -1.76 -11.60 -13.01
N ARG A 134 -1.51 -11.47 -11.71
CA ARG A 134 -1.14 -10.19 -11.11
C ARG A 134 0.20 -9.65 -11.62
N LYS A 135 1.21 -10.50 -11.79
CA LYS A 135 2.50 -10.08 -12.36
C LYS A 135 2.35 -9.50 -13.76
N SER A 136 1.47 -10.07 -14.57
CA SER A 136 1.11 -9.54 -15.89
C SER A 136 0.40 -8.18 -15.76
N LEU A 137 -0.54 -8.07 -14.82
CA LEU A 137 -1.34 -6.85 -14.62
C LEU A 137 -0.46 -5.64 -14.26
N VAL A 138 0.52 -5.81 -13.39
CA VAL A 138 1.43 -4.73 -12.97
C VAL A 138 2.25 -4.19 -14.14
N ARG A 139 2.83 -5.08 -14.96
CA ARG A 139 3.54 -4.65 -16.17
C ARG A 139 2.62 -3.92 -17.13
N THR A 140 1.43 -4.46 -17.35
CA THR A 140 0.41 -3.85 -18.21
C THR A 140 -0.02 -2.48 -17.68
N SER A 141 -0.13 -2.30 -16.37
CA SER A 141 -0.52 -1.01 -15.77
C SER A 141 0.52 0.07 -16.00
N ARG A 142 1.82 -0.25 -15.85
CA ARG A 142 2.91 0.69 -16.14
C ARG A 142 2.92 1.10 -17.62
N ASP A 143 2.88 0.11 -18.49
CA ASP A 143 2.93 0.36 -19.94
C ASP A 143 1.67 1.11 -20.39
N ALA A 144 0.50 0.76 -19.84
CA ALA A 144 -0.76 1.48 -20.08
C ALA A 144 -0.70 2.95 -19.62
N LEU A 145 -0.09 3.25 -18.46
CA LEU A 145 0.08 4.63 -18.00
C LEU A 145 0.94 5.43 -18.98
N LYS A 146 2.04 4.86 -19.43
CA LYS A 146 2.92 5.48 -20.44
C LYS A 146 2.16 5.72 -21.74
N ASP A 147 1.49 4.69 -22.26
CA ASP A 147 0.72 4.77 -23.52
C ASP A 147 -0.40 5.81 -23.43
N GLN A 148 -1.08 5.90 -22.29
CA GLN A 148 -2.12 6.92 -22.05
C GLN A 148 -1.54 8.34 -22.06
N LEU A 149 -0.35 8.55 -21.49
CA LEU A 149 0.33 9.84 -21.51
C LEU A 149 0.82 10.19 -22.94
N ASP A 150 1.38 9.21 -23.64
CA ASP A 150 1.85 9.39 -25.03
C ASP A 150 0.70 9.67 -26.00
N ALA A 151 -0.46 9.05 -25.79
CA ALA A 151 -1.69 9.32 -26.53
C ALA A 151 -2.30 10.71 -26.24
N ARG A 152 -1.86 11.40 -25.17
CA ARG A 152 -2.35 12.70 -24.75
C ARG A 152 -1.21 13.69 -24.54
N PRO A 153 -0.51 14.12 -25.63
CA PRO A 153 0.71 14.92 -25.52
C PRO A 153 0.50 16.24 -24.77
N GLY A 154 -0.67 16.86 -24.87
CA GLY A 154 -0.99 18.07 -24.10
C GLY A 154 -1.02 17.83 -22.59
N VAL A 155 -1.62 16.72 -22.13
CA VAL A 155 -1.62 16.32 -20.71
C VAL A 155 -0.20 16.00 -20.25
N LYS A 156 0.56 15.24 -21.05
CA LYS A 156 1.95 14.91 -20.74
C LYS A 156 2.82 16.17 -20.61
N THR A 157 2.63 17.15 -21.49
CA THR A 157 3.37 18.44 -21.44
C THR A 157 3.00 19.21 -20.17
N ILE A 158 1.71 19.34 -19.84
CA ILE A 158 1.26 20.04 -18.63
C ILE A 158 1.83 19.38 -17.38
N LEU A 159 1.70 18.06 -17.25
CA LEU A 159 2.27 17.32 -16.12
C LEU A 159 3.80 17.45 -16.08
N GLY A 160 4.49 17.30 -17.22
CA GLY A 160 5.94 17.35 -17.30
C GLY A 160 6.54 18.74 -17.00
N SER A 161 5.76 19.80 -17.14
CA SER A 161 6.16 21.18 -16.79
C SER A 161 5.75 21.62 -15.40
N ALA A 162 4.91 20.85 -14.70
CA ALA A 162 4.47 21.20 -13.35
C ALA A 162 5.58 20.95 -12.32
N SER A 163 5.75 21.90 -11.39
CA SER A 163 6.62 21.68 -10.23
C SER A 163 5.99 20.67 -9.25
N GLU A 164 6.80 20.14 -8.35
CA GLU A 164 6.32 19.22 -7.33
C GLU A 164 5.29 19.86 -6.42
N GLU A 165 5.49 21.13 -6.05
CA GLU A 165 4.54 21.90 -5.25
C GLU A 165 3.20 22.06 -5.99
N ALA A 166 3.24 22.35 -7.30
CA ALA A 166 2.02 22.48 -8.11
C ALA A 166 1.25 21.15 -8.18
N ILE A 167 1.95 20.02 -8.27
CA ILE A 167 1.30 18.70 -8.21
C ILE A 167 0.76 18.42 -6.81
N ALA A 168 1.48 18.73 -5.75
CA ALA A 168 1.01 18.57 -4.39
C ALA A 168 -0.26 19.41 -4.11
N ASP A 169 -0.33 20.62 -4.64
CA ASP A 169 -1.53 21.46 -4.55
C ASP A 169 -2.70 20.91 -5.39
N LEU A 170 -2.42 20.44 -6.60
CA LEU A 170 -3.43 19.79 -7.45
C LEU A 170 -4.03 18.55 -6.77
N LEU A 171 -3.19 17.72 -6.14
CA LEU A 171 -3.60 16.54 -5.39
C LEU A 171 -4.53 16.86 -4.22
N ARG A 172 -4.35 18.04 -3.61
CA ARG A 172 -5.17 18.48 -2.47
C ARG A 172 -6.48 19.14 -2.88
N THR A 173 -6.50 19.84 -4.00
CA THR A 173 -7.58 20.76 -4.36
C THR A 173 -8.43 20.32 -5.55
N ASP A 174 -7.88 19.55 -6.49
CA ASP A 174 -8.61 19.23 -7.73
C ASP A 174 -9.42 17.92 -7.65
N ILE A 175 -10.67 18.08 -7.26
CA ILE A 175 -11.65 16.98 -7.22
C ILE A 175 -12.00 16.49 -8.65
N ILE A 176 -11.87 17.31 -9.70
CA ILE A 176 -12.28 16.92 -11.06
C ILE A 176 -11.31 15.89 -11.64
N VAL A 177 -10.01 16.17 -11.58
CA VAL A 177 -8.98 15.23 -12.03
C VAL A 177 -9.02 13.94 -11.20
N GLY A 178 -9.04 14.07 -9.88
CA GLY A 178 -9.16 12.94 -8.98
C GLY A 178 -10.39 12.09 -9.25
N ARG A 179 -11.55 12.71 -9.50
CA ARG A 179 -12.78 12.00 -9.84
C ARG A 179 -12.64 11.15 -11.10
N THR A 180 -11.96 11.66 -12.12
CA THR A 180 -11.75 10.92 -13.38
C THR A 180 -10.87 9.69 -13.17
N MET A 181 -9.82 9.80 -12.34
CA MET A 181 -8.94 8.69 -12.01
C MET A 181 -9.67 7.64 -11.18
N LEU A 182 -10.32 8.04 -10.09
CA LEU A 182 -11.07 7.15 -9.21
C LEU A 182 -12.21 6.41 -9.93
N LEU A 183 -12.85 7.06 -10.91
CA LEU A 183 -13.89 6.46 -11.74
C LEU A 183 -13.39 5.22 -12.49
N GLY A 184 -12.13 5.21 -12.92
CA GLY A 184 -11.52 4.04 -13.56
C GLY A 184 -11.47 2.83 -12.63
N HIS A 185 -11.07 3.03 -11.37
CA HIS A 185 -11.08 1.98 -10.36
C HIS A 185 -12.51 1.53 -10.01
N LEU A 186 -13.41 2.47 -9.76
CA LEU A 186 -14.80 2.14 -9.43
C LEU A 186 -15.51 1.35 -10.54
N ARG A 187 -15.27 1.66 -11.82
CA ARG A 187 -15.84 0.91 -12.94
C ARG A 187 -15.41 -0.54 -12.97
N ARG A 188 -14.18 -0.83 -12.56
CA ARG A 188 -13.67 -2.19 -12.49
C ARG A 188 -14.36 -2.98 -11.38
N GLU A 189 -14.56 -2.36 -10.22
CA GLU A 189 -15.17 -3.01 -9.06
C GLU A 189 -16.71 -3.07 -9.16
N PHE A 190 -17.32 -2.10 -9.82
CA PHE A 190 -18.79 -2.00 -10.00
C PHE A 190 -19.19 -1.94 -11.49
N PRO A 191 -18.92 -3.00 -12.27
CA PRO A 191 -19.10 -2.98 -13.73
C PRO A 191 -20.55 -2.85 -14.18
N LYS A 192 -21.51 -3.13 -13.29
CA LYS A 192 -22.97 -3.03 -13.57
C LYS A 192 -23.56 -1.65 -13.31
N ASN A 193 -22.81 -0.76 -12.67
CA ASN A 193 -23.29 0.59 -12.32
C ASN A 193 -23.06 1.55 -13.50
N SER A 194 -23.96 2.53 -13.65
CA SER A 194 -23.78 3.53 -14.71
C SER A 194 -22.59 4.45 -14.44
N PRO A 195 -21.90 4.95 -15.47
CA PRO A 195 -20.79 5.90 -15.31
C PRO A 195 -21.18 7.15 -14.51
N GLU A 196 -22.41 7.65 -14.71
CA GLU A 196 -22.94 8.83 -14.02
C GLU A 196 -23.09 8.57 -12.51
N SER A 197 -23.66 7.42 -12.15
CA SER A 197 -23.78 6.98 -10.75
C SER A 197 -22.41 6.87 -10.10
N LEU A 198 -21.45 6.21 -10.75
CA LEU A 198 -20.09 6.06 -10.23
C LEU A 198 -19.35 7.40 -10.13
N ALA A 199 -19.62 8.36 -11.02
CA ALA A 199 -19.03 9.69 -10.94
C ALA A 199 -19.54 10.48 -9.72
N VAL A 200 -20.79 10.27 -9.30
CA VAL A 200 -21.30 10.80 -8.03
C VAL A 200 -20.60 10.16 -6.84
N VAL A 201 -20.48 8.84 -6.82
CA VAL A 201 -19.76 8.10 -5.77
C VAL A 201 -18.31 8.59 -5.66
N ALA A 202 -17.58 8.68 -6.78
CA ALA A 202 -16.21 9.17 -6.80
C ALA A 202 -16.09 10.59 -6.22
N LYS A 203 -17.02 11.50 -6.55
CA LYS A 203 -17.07 12.85 -6.00
C LYS A 203 -17.23 12.83 -4.48
N LEU A 204 -18.17 12.05 -3.97
CA LEU A 204 -18.45 11.96 -2.53
C LEU A 204 -17.26 11.36 -1.74
N LEU A 205 -16.61 10.34 -2.30
CA LEU A 205 -15.41 9.73 -1.71
C LEU A 205 -14.28 10.77 -1.58
N LEU A 206 -14.03 11.56 -2.59
CA LEU A 206 -12.95 12.55 -2.59
C LEU A 206 -13.24 13.78 -1.72
N GLN A 207 -14.51 14.11 -1.50
CA GLN A 207 -14.91 15.25 -0.68
C GLN A 207 -14.80 14.99 0.82
N SER A 208 -14.79 13.73 1.26
CA SER A 208 -14.75 13.38 2.67
C SER A 208 -13.35 12.89 3.10
N PRO A 209 -12.76 13.48 4.15
CA PRO A 209 -11.49 13.00 4.71
C PRO A 209 -11.59 11.60 5.34
N LYS A 210 -12.80 11.10 5.57
CA LYS A 210 -13.07 9.76 6.10
C LYS A 210 -12.56 8.65 5.16
N TYR A 211 -12.68 8.85 3.85
CA TYR A 211 -12.40 7.82 2.84
C TYR A 211 -10.95 7.90 2.37
N ARG A 212 -10.05 7.44 3.23
CA ARG A 212 -8.62 7.63 3.08
C ARG A 212 -8.02 6.81 1.94
N ALA A 213 -8.47 5.58 1.72
CA ALA A 213 -7.93 4.72 0.66
C ALA A 213 -8.27 5.25 -0.74
N SER A 214 -9.50 5.69 -0.99
CA SER A 214 -9.91 6.30 -2.26
C SER A 214 -9.11 7.56 -2.58
N ARG A 215 -8.86 8.40 -1.58
CA ARG A 215 -8.07 9.63 -1.74
C ARG A 215 -6.60 9.30 -1.98
N ALA A 216 -6.01 8.40 -1.20
CA ALA A 216 -4.63 7.98 -1.36
C ALA A 216 -4.38 7.32 -2.71
N MET A 217 -5.26 6.43 -3.16
CA MET A 217 -5.19 5.79 -4.47
C MET A 217 -5.17 6.81 -5.60
N THR A 218 -6.12 7.76 -5.57
CA THR A 218 -6.22 8.82 -6.58
C THR A 218 -4.98 9.70 -6.63
N ARG A 219 -4.46 10.08 -5.46
CA ARG A 219 -3.28 10.94 -5.36
C ARG A 219 -2.01 10.19 -5.80
N ALA A 220 -1.85 8.93 -5.40
CA ALA A 220 -0.74 8.09 -5.83
C ALA A 220 -0.72 7.93 -7.36
N ASP A 221 -1.87 7.66 -7.98
CA ASP A 221 -1.98 7.54 -9.43
C ASP A 221 -1.57 8.84 -10.16
N LEU A 222 -2.02 10.00 -9.66
CA LEU A 222 -1.66 11.28 -10.26
C LEU A 222 -0.18 11.58 -10.07
N TYR A 223 0.37 11.29 -8.90
CA TYR A 223 1.80 11.45 -8.63
C TYR A 223 2.65 10.56 -9.55
N LEU A 224 2.24 9.31 -9.76
CA LEU A 224 2.90 8.42 -10.73
C LEU A 224 2.81 8.93 -12.16
N ALA A 225 1.67 9.48 -12.57
CA ALA A 225 1.50 10.06 -13.89
C ALA A 225 2.43 11.26 -14.10
N TRP A 226 2.55 12.12 -13.09
CA TRP A 226 3.51 13.23 -13.09
C TRP A 226 4.96 12.75 -13.17
N ARG A 227 5.35 11.79 -12.34
CA ARG A 227 6.72 11.23 -12.39
C ARG A 227 7.02 10.58 -13.75
N CYS A 228 6.06 9.89 -14.34
CA CYS A 228 6.20 9.33 -15.67
C CYS A 228 6.37 10.43 -16.75
N ALA A 229 5.61 11.51 -16.64
CA ALA A 229 5.69 12.64 -17.58
C ALA A 229 7.02 13.41 -17.46
N THR A 230 7.54 13.61 -16.25
CA THR A 230 8.77 14.36 -15.98
C THR A 230 10.04 13.56 -16.21
N ARG A 231 10.05 12.28 -15.85
CA ARG A 231 11.24 11.40 -15.95
C ARG A 231 11.25 10.50 -17.17
N GLY A 232 10.16 10.51 -17.97
CA GLY A 232 10.02 9.69 -19.17
C GLY A 232 9.73 8.20 -18.91
N SER A 233 10.00 7.71 -17.71
CA SER A 233 9.68 6.34 -17.27
C SER A 233 9.61 6.26 -15.76
N ILE A 234 8.91 5.26 -15.25
CA ILE A 234 8.88 4.87 -13.84
C ILE A 234 9.40 3.44 -13.70
N ARG A 235 9.89 3.08 -12.51
CA ARG A 235 10.31 1.70 -12.22
C ARG A 235 9.13 0.75 -12.45
N ALA A 236 9.44 -0.49 -12.86
CA ALA A 236 8.41 -1.48 -13.21
C ALA A 236 7.56 -1.90 -12.03
N ASP A 237 8.10 -1.86 -10.82
CA ASP A 237 7.50 -2.24 -9.55
C ASP A 237 6.78 -1.08 -8.84
N LEU A 238 7.05 0.17 -9.23
CA LEU A 238 6.47 1.36 -8.58
C LEU A 238 4.94 1.36 -8.50
N PRO A 239 4.16 0.83 -9.48
CA PRO A 239 2.72 0.66 -9.31
C PRO A 239 2.32 -0.33 -8.20
N ASP A 240 3.13 -1.38 -7.93
CA ASP A 240 2.90 -2.28 -6.80
C ASP A 240 3.18 -1.55 -5.48
N ASP A 241 4.21 -0.69 -5.45
CA ASP A 241 4.59 0.11 -4.29
C ASP A 241 3.44 1.05 -3.85
N THR A 242 2.63 1.56 -4.79
CA THR A 242 1.46 2.37 -4.45
C THR A 242 0.42 1.61 -3.64
N PHE A 243 0.37 0.29 -3.75
CA PHE A 243 -0.56 -0.51 -2.96
C PHE A 243 -0.20 -0.49 -1.47
N HIS A 244 1.09 -0.43 -1.14
CA HIS A 244 1.53 -0.25 0.25
C HIS A 244 1.12 1.11 0.78
N VAL A 245 1.29 2.16 -0.02
CA VAL A 245 0.91 3.54 0.34
C VAL A 245 -0.60 3.66 0.58
N VAL A 246 -1.43 3.06 -0.28
CA VAL A 246 -2.88 3.06 -0.11
C VAL A 246 -3.30 2.29 1.15
N SER A 247 -2.70 1.13 1.41
CA SER A 247 -2.95 0.37 2.64
C SER A 247 -2.52 1.18 3.89
N ALA A 248 -1.38 1.88 3.82
CA ALA A 248 -0.88 2.73 4.90
C ALA A 248 -1.77 3.95 5.19
N SER A 249 -2.69 4.31 4.28
CA SER A 249 -3.53 5.51 4.43
C SER A 249 -4.39 5.54 5.70
N TYR A 250 -4.61 4.39 6.31
CA TYR A 250 -5.30 4.25 7.59
C TYR A 250 -4.36 4.11 8.80
N CYS A 251 -3.05 4.18 8.57
CA CYS A 251 -2.04 4.17 9.61
C CYS A 251 -1.50 5.59 9.84
N ASP A 252 -0.72 5.76 10.90
CA ASP A 252 -0.16 7.05 11.29
C ASP A 252 1.27 7.23 10.78
N VAL A 253 2.01 6.12 10.67
CA VAL A 253 3.41 6.09 10.26
C VAL A 253 3.61 5.08 9.14
N PHE A 254 4.24 5.48 8.05
CA PHE A 254 4.68 4.60 6.98
C PHE A 254 6.20 4.40 7.07
N VAL A 255 6.63 3.15 7.08
CA VAL A 255 8.04 2.79 7.21
C VAL A 255 8.49 2.01 5.98
N THR A 256 9.58 2.46 5.38
CA THR A 256 10.14 1.86 4.16
C THR A 256 11.67 2.01 4.13
N THR A 257 12.33 1.24 3.27
CA THR A 257 13.73 1.47 2.89
C THR A 257 13.86 2.18 1.55
N GLU A 258 12.75 2.56 0.93
CA GLU A 258 12.71 3.11 -0.42
C GLU A 258 12.23 4.57 -0.41
N ALA A 259 13.14 5.50 -0.74
CA ALA A 259 12.83 6.93 -0.81
C ALA A 259 11.66 7.23 -1.77
N ASP A 260 11.59 6.54 -2.91
CA ASP A 260 10.50 6.71 -3.89
C ASP A 260 9.12 6.36 -3.30
N GLN A 261 9.04 5.33 -2.46
CA GLN A 261 7.79 4.97 -1.77
C GLN A 261 7.42 5.99 -0.69
N ALA A 262 8.41 6.48 0.06
CA ALA A 262 8.20 7.53 1.05
C ALA A 262 7.65 8.81 0.40
N ASP A 263 8.22 9.21 -0.74
CA ASP A 263 7.74 10.37 -1.52
C ASP A 263 6.29 10.20 -1.94
N ILE A 264 5.93 9.01 -2.47
CA ILE A 264 4.53 8.72 -2.82
C ILE A 264 3.63 8.82 -1.60
N ALA A 265 4.06 8.27 -0.45
CA ALA A 265 3.27 8.30 0.78
C ALA A 265 3.02 9.73 1.28
N LEU A 266 4.04 10.58 1.30
CA LEU A 266 3.95 11.98 1.70
C LEU A 266 2.98 12.78 0.83
N HIS A 267 2.93 12.50 -0.47
CA HIS A 267 2.04 13.20 -1.40
C HIS A 267 0.62 12.61 -1.44
N ALA A 268 0.51 11.30 -1.29
CA ALA A 268 -0.78 10.61 -1.43
C ALA A 268 -1.59 10.57 -0.13
N VAL A 269 -0.95 10.47 1.03
CA VAL A 269 -1.61 10.26 2.31
C VAL A 269 -1.48 11.50 3.19
N GLU A 270 -2.61 12.10 3.50
CA GLU A 270 -2.66 13.32 4.30
C GLU A 270 -2.32 13.02 5.77
N GLY A 271 -1.32 13.74 6.30
CA GLY A 271 -0.93 13.65 7.71
C GLY A 271 -0.15 12.39 8.10
N ILE A 272 0.30 11.59 7.13
CA ILE A 272 1.15 10.44 7.42
C ILE A 272 2.56 10.89 7.77
N GLU A 273 3.14 10.29 8.79
CA GLU A 273 4.57 10.37 9.04
C GLU A 273 5.30 9.31 8.22
N THR A 274 6.48 9.61 7.67
CA THR A 274 7.29 8.62 6.95
C THR A 274 8.63 8.45 7.63
N LEU A 275 9.06 7.19 7.76
CA LEU A 275 10.39 6.82 8.23
C LEU A 275 11.09 6.02 7.13
N VAL A 276 12.25 6.52 6.71
CA VAL A 276 13.07 5.88 5.68
C VAL A 276 14.36 5.38 6.32
N PHE A 277 14.64 4.09 6.21
CA PHE A 277 15.83 3.47 6.77
C PHE A 277 16.85 3.13 5.68
N ASN A 278 18.10 3.52 5.89
CA ASN A 278 19.20 3.15 5.01
C ASN A 278 19.52 1.65 5.11
N GLN A 279 20.17 1.10 4.08
CA GLN A 279 20.43 -0.34 3.99
C GLN A 279 21.23 -0.92 5.16
N ASP A 280 22.10 -0.12 5.79
CA ASP A 280 23.00 -0.56 6.87
C ASP A 280 22.44 -0.32 8.28
N GLU A 281 21.26 0.32 8.40
CA GLU A 281 20.68 0.64 9.71
C GLU A 281 20.00 -0.58 10.34
N ASN A 282 20.12 -0.71 11.66
CA ASN A 282 19.30 -1.63 12.44
C ASN A 282 17.87 -1.07 12.53
N ILE A 283 16.92 -1.79 11.91
CA ILE A 283 15.52 -1.34 11.85
C ILE A 283 14.90 -1.28 13.26
N SER A 284 15.16 -2.29 14.11
CA SER A 284 14.58 -2.32 15.46
C SER A 284 15.03 -1.13 16.29
N ASP A 285 16.34 -0.90 16.35
CA ASP A 285 16.91 0.22 17.08
C ASP A 285 16.50 1.57 16.48
N GLY A 286 16.51 1.66 15.15
CA GLY A 286 16.10 2.85 14.43
C GLY A 286 14.65 3.22 14.66
N LEU A 287 13.72 2.26 14.64
CA LEU A 287 12.30 2.47 14.96
C LEU A 287 12.14 2.99 16.39
N LEU A 288 12.80 2.33 17.35
CA LEU A 288 12.68 2.72 18.77
C LEU A 288 13.28 4.11 19.04
N ASN A 289 14.38 4.46 18.38
CA ASN A 289 15.03 5.75 18.52
C ASN A 289 14.23 6.88 17.85
N SER A 290 13.75 6.68 16.62
CA SER A 290 12.97 7.67 15.87
C SER A 290 11.68 8.05 16.61
N ILE A 291 11.06 7.08 17.25
CA ILE A 291 9.85 7.29 18.05
C ILE A 291 10.16 8.02 19.37
N GLN A 292 11.36 7.82 19.96
CA GLN A 292 11.77 8.51 21.20
C GLN A 292 12.01 9.99 21.00
N THR A 293 12.58 10.37 19.86
CA THR A 293 13.00 11.77 19.61
C THR A 293 11.85 12.67 19.15
N GLY A 294 10.68 12.11 18.83
CA GLY A 294 9.58 12.87 18.21
C GLY A 294 9.99 13.49 16.87
N SER A 295 11.15 13.10 16.38
CA SER A 295 11.72 13.61 15.14
C SER A 295 11.20 12.72 14.00
N ALA A 296 10.13 13.18 13.34
CA ALA A 296 9.98 12.84 11.94
C ALA A 296 11.29 13.24 11.27
N VAL A 297 12.11 12.26 10.88
CA VAL A 297 13.27 12.54 10.04
C VAL A 297 12.71 12.95 8.70
N GLN A 298 12.40 14.22 8.55
CA GLN A 298 12.43 14.85 7.26
C GLN A 298 13.90 14.77 6.83
N SER A 299 14.25 13.66 6.18
CA SER A 299 15.49 13.58 5.44
C SER A 299 15.42 14.67 4.39
N GLY A 300 16.18 15.74 4.63
CA GLY A 300 16.26 16.84 3.70
C GLY A 300 16.59 16.33 2.30
N LEU A 301 15.79 16.78 1.37
CA LEU A 301 16.16 16.87 -0.03
C LEU A 301 17.24 17.94 -0.18
#